data_f0440e5635c89b1d4027f08f8f09b9a1
#
_entry.id   f0440e5635c89b1d4027f08f8f09b9a1
#
_cell.length_a   1.000
_cell.length_b   1.000
_cell.length_c   1.000
_cell.angle_alpha   90.00
_cell.angle_beta   90.00
_cell.angle_gamma   90.00
#
_symmetry.space_group_name_H-M   'P 1'
#
loop_
_entity.id
_entity.type
_entity.pdbx_description
1 polymer ?
#
loop_
_entity_poly.entity_id
_entity_poly.type
_entity_poly.pdbx_seq_one_letter_code
_entity_poly.pdbx_strand_id
1 'polypeptide(L)'
;MFIRTLIFFFILIINVSAEEISGIPRIIDGDTIYIGKFKIRLEGIDAPEIKQKCKKESLKISSYIGFTFYKNYYCGRIAKEKLIDKVGKSKIKCLLSSKDRYERYLATCYKNKINLNQWMVRNGYAIAYRRSVSYTHLTLPTN
;
A
#
# COMPACT_ATOMS: atom_id res chain seq x y z
N MET A 1 -38.74 -36.04 38.47
CA MET A 1 -38.33 -34.67 38.80
C MET A 1 -37.05 -34.39 38.02
N PHE A 2 -37.13 -33.82 36.80
CA PHE A 2 -36.01 -33.64 35.89
C PHE A 2 -35.54 -32.18 36.04
N ILE A 3 -34.36 -31.99 36.63
CA ILE A 3 -33.69 -30.71 36.71
C ILE A 3 -32.99 -30.51 35.34
N ARG A 4 -33.58 -29.70 34.48
CA ARG A 4 -32.96 -29.21 33.23
C ARG A 4 -31.93 -28.17 33.59
N THR A 5 -30.68 -28.56 33.61
CA THR A 5 -29.54 -27.62 33.71
C THR A 5 -29.41 -26.90 32.39
N LEU A 6 -29.88 -25.65 32.35
CA LEU A 6 -29.76 -24.75 31.20
C LEU A 6 -28.32 -24.18 31.22
N ILE A 7 -27.40 -24.78 30.45
CA ILE A 7 -26.08 -24.25 30.24
C ILE A 7 -26.21 -23.05 29.31
N PHE A 8 -26.20 -21.86 29.88
CA PHE A 8 -26.09 -20.60 29.14
C PHE A 8 -24.68 -20.51 28.60
N PHE A 9 -24.51 -20.90 27.32
CA PHE A 9 -23.26 -20.69 26.58
C PHE A 9 -23.17 -19.22 26.25
N PHE A 10 -22.52 -18.43 27.14
CA PHE A 10 -22.20 -17.01 26.90
C PHE A 10 -21.09 -16.97 25.87
N ILE A 11 -21.43 -16.86 24.58
CA ILE A 11 -20.48 -16.61 23.52
C ILE A 11 -19.96 -15.18 23.71
N LEU A 12 -18.80 -15.05 24.35
CA LEU A 12 -18.02 -13.83 24.35
C LEU A 12 -17.63 -13.51 22.91
N ILE A 13 -18.40 -12.67 22.26
CA ILE A 13 -18.03 -12.08 20.97
C ILE A 13 -16.88 -11.10 21.25
N ILE A 14 -15.66 -11.58 21.11
CA ILE A 14 -14.47 -10.73 21.15
C ILE A 14 -14.53 -9.89 19.88
N ASN A 15 -14.96 -8.64 19.98
CA ASN A 15 -14.82 -7.66 18.91
C ASN A 15 -13.33 -7.37 18.75
N VAL A 16 -12.67 -8.03 17.80
CA VAL A 16 -11.33 -7.66 17.35
C VAL A 16 -11.48 -6.36 16.59
N SER A 17 -11.36 -5.25 17.28
CA SER A 17 -11.29 -3.93 16.67
C SER A 17 -9.91 -3.78 16.05
N ALA A 18 -9.82 -3.71 14.74
CA ALA A 18 -8.60 -3.31 14.07
C ALA A 18 -8.27 -1.87 14.51
N GLU A 19 -7.05 -1.66 15.01
CA GLU A 19 -6.61 -0.32 15.41
C GLU A 19 -6.56 0.57 14.16
N GLU A 20 -7.15 1.75 14.26
CA GLU A 20 -7.35 2.67 13.14
C GLU A 20 -6.71 4.03 13.44
N ILE A 21 -6.00 4.57 12.46
CA ILE A 21 -5.47 5.92 12.51
C ILE A 21 -6.02 6.73 11.34
N SER A 22 -6.55 7.91 11.61
CA SER A 22 -7.07 8.82 10.60
C SER A 22 -6.45 10.21 10.72
N GLY A 23 -6.15 10.82 9.58
CA GLY A 23 -5.61 12.19 9.55
C GLY A 23 -5.13 12.59 8.16
N ILE A 24 -4.64 13.84 8.06
CA ILE A 24 -3.96 14.33 6.84
C ILE A 24 -2.54 13.81 6.86
N PRO A 25 -2.12 12.99 5.87
CA PRO A 25 -0.79 12.41 5.89
C PRO A 25 0.28 13.36 5.36
N ARG A 26 1.48 13.26 5.92
CA ARG A 26 2.71 13.78 5.32
C ARG A 26 3.42 12.64 4.59
N ILE A 27 3.45 12.69 3.27
CA ILE A 27 4.04 11.66 2.42
C ILE A 27 5.59 11.80 2.45
N ILE A 28 6.28 10.72 2.76
CA ILE A 28 7.76 10.67 2.80
C ILE A 28 8.28 10.12 1.47
N ASP A 29 7.74 8.97 1.05
CA ASP A 29 8.03 8.32 -0.23
C ASP A 29 6.79 7.57 -0.75
N GLY A 30 6.94 6.71 -1.75
CA GLY A 30 5.80 6.03 -2.38
C GLY A 30 5.10 4.99 -1.51
N ASP A 31 5.68 4.58 -0.37
CA ASP A 31 5.11 3.58 0.53
C ASP A 31 5.20 3.93 2.01
N THR A 32 5.73 5.10 2.36
CA THR A 32 5.91 5.53 3.75
C THR A 32 5.31 6.92 3.98
N ILE A 33 4.45 7.03 4.99
CA ILE A 33 3.74 8.25 5.34
C ILE A 33 3.79 8.49 6.86
N TYR A 34 3.47 9.72 7.28
CA TYR A 34 3.19 10.06 8.67
C TYR A 34 1.77 10.58 8.80
N ILE A 35 1.07 10.13 9.85
CA ILE A 35 -0.17 10.76 10.33
C ILE A 35 0.10 11.19 11.78
N GLY A 36 0.19 12.50 12.00
CA GLY A 36 0.67 13.03 13.27
C GLY A 36 2.06 12.49 13.62
N LYS A 37 2.21 11.81 14.76
CA LYS A 37 3.45 11.18 15.20
C LYS A 37 3.67 9.75 14.68
N PHE A 38 2.67 9.16 14.06
CA PHE A 38 2.70 7.76 13.64
C PHE A 38 3.37 7.61 12.28
N LYS A 39 4.49 6.87 12.24
CA LYS A 39 5.16 6.48 11.01
C LYS A 39 4.52 5.20 10.48
N ILE A 40 3.96 5.26 9.28
CA ILE A 40 3.17 4.19 8.68
C ILE A 40 3.83 3.77 7.37
N ARG A 41 4.04 2.46 7.20
CA ARG A 41 4.41 1.84 5.93
C ARG A 41 3.17 1.21 5.31
N LEU A 42 2.89 1.53 4.07
CA LEU A 42 1.80 0.92 3.31
C LEU A 42 2.10 -0.58 3.13
N GLU A 43 1.26 -1.41 3.74
CA GLU A 43 1.46 -2.86 3.79
C GLU A 43 1.27 -3.51 2.42
N GLY A 44 2.06 -4.56 2.14
CA GLY A 44 1.93 -5.39 0.94
C GLY A 44 2.46 -4.77 -0.33
N ILE A 45 3.08 -3.59 -0.27
CA ILE A 45 3.69 -2.93 -1.43
C ILE A 45 5.13 -2.52 -1.15
N ASP A 46 5.88 -2.32 -2.23
CA ASP A 46 7.23 -1.77 -2.20
C ASP A 46 7.36 -0.75 -3.32
N ALA A 47 7.56 0.52 -2.94
CA ALA A 47 7.74 1.61 -3.88
C ALA A 47 9.23 1.92 -4.07
N PRO A 48 9.63 2.44 -5.23
CA PRO A 48 11.00 2.88 -5.44
C PRO A 48 11.40 3.98 -4.46
N GLU A 49 12.61 3.91 -3.93
CA GLU A 49 13.19 4.96 -3.08
C GLU A 49 13.29 6.29 -3.82
N ILE A 50 13.17 7.44 -3.13
CA ILE A 50 13.12 8.78 -3.76
C ILE A 50 14.27 9.02 -4.75
N LYS A 51 15.48 8.54 -4.42
CA LYS A 51 16.68 8.71 -5.26
C LYS A 51 16.85 7.62 -6.32
N GLN A 52 15.99 6.61 -6.32
CA GLN A 52 16.07 5.50 -7.26
C GLN A 52 15.76 5.97 -8.67
N LYS A 53 16.62 5.54 -9.60
CA LYS A 53 16.46 5.78 -11.05
C LYS A 53 15.96 4.49 -11.70
N CYS A 54 14.96 4.64 -12.55
CA CYS A 54 14.44 3.58 -13.40
C CYS A 54 14.75 3.90 -14.86
N LYS A 55 14.77 2.87 -15.70
CA LYS A 55 14.97 3.01 -17.15
C LYS A 55 13.62 2.96 -17.86
N LYS A 56 13.37 3.87 -18.76
CA LYS A 56 12.23 3.86 -19.66
C LYS A 56 12.72 3.82 -21.11
N GLU A 57 12.12 2.97 -21.92
CA GLU A 57 12.37 3.01 -23.37
C GLU A 57 11.98 4.38 -23.93
N SER A 58 12.93 5.04 -24.58
CA SER A 58 12.74 6.40 -25.11
C SER A 58 12.42 6.40 -26.59
N LEU A 59 13.10 5.55 -27.36
CA LEU A 59 12.91 5.41 -28.81
C LEU A 59 13.22 3.97 -29.21
N LYS A 60 12.33 3.38 -30.02
CA LYS A 60 12.62 2.19 -30.82
C LYS A 60 12.91 2.65 -32.25
N ILE A 61 14.19 2.68 -32.64
CA ILE A 61 14.55 2.90 -34.04
C ILE A 61 14.50 1.56 -34.73
N SER A 62 13.43 1.41 -35.51
CA SER A 62 13.19 0.37 -36.51
C SER A 62 13.48 -1.07 -36.10
N SER A 63 12.52 -1.93 -36.37
CA SER A 63 12.60 -3.40 -36.26
C SER A 63 13.78 -4.05 -37.03
N TYR A 64 14.47 -3.28 -37.87
CA TYR A 64 15.54 -3.75 -38.73
C TYR A 64 16.94 -3.63 -38.10
N ILE A 65 17.18 -2.70 -37.16
CA ILE A 65 18.53 -2.44 -36.60
C ILE A 65 18.62 -2.76 -35.10
N GLY A 66 17.51 -3.06 -34.43
CA GLY A 66 17.51 -3.62 -33.06
C GLY A 66 18.00 -2.69 -31.94
N PHE A 67 18.17 -1.38 -32.17
CA PHE A 67 18.62 -0.46 -31.15
C PHE A 67 17.46 0.14 -30.36
N THR A 68 17.48 -0.06 -29.01
CA THR A 68 16.55 0.56 -28.08
C THR A 68 17.30 1.55 -27.20
N PHE A 69 16.89 2.81 -27.24
CA PHE A 69 17.45 3.84 -26.35
C PHE A 69 16.64 3.89 -25.06
N TYR A 70 17.35 3.95 -23.93
CA TYR A 70 16.75 4.06 -22.60
C TYR A 70 17.03 5.41 -21.99
N LYS A 71 16.02 6.04 -21.43
CA LYS A 71 16.15 7.26 -20.63
C LYS A 71 15.99 6.94 -19.16
N ASN A 72 16.93 7.41 -18.33
CA ASN A 72 16.82 7.32 -16.88
C ASN A 72 15.87 8.38 -16.35
N TYR A 73 15.05 8.02 -15.36
CA TYR A 73 14.17 8.95 -14.66
C TYR A 73 14.07 8.58 -13.18
N TYR A 74 13.73 9.53 -12.32
CA TYR A 74 13.60 9.32 -10.88
C TYR A 74 12.22 8.72 -10.55
N CYS A 75 12.09 7.41 -10.64
CA CYS A 75 10.82 6.69 -10.43
C CYS A 75 10.31 6.83 -8.99
N GLY A 76 11.20 6.85 -7.99
CA GLY A 76 10.79 7.04 -6.60
C GLY A 76 10.17 8.43 -6.34
N ARG A 77 10.73 9.48 -6.98
CA ARG A 77 10.13 10.81 -6.90
C ARG A 77 8.73 10.83 -7.51
N ILE A 78 8.57 10.20 -8.68
CA ILE A 78 7.27 10.10 -9.35
C ILE A 78 6.27 9.34 -8.47
N ALA A 79 6.67 8.20 -7.88
CA ALA A 79 5.80 7.43 -6.98
C ALA A 79 5.30 8.28 -5.81
N LYS A 80 6.20 9.03 -5.16
CA LYS A 80 5.85 9.98 -4.10
C LYS A 80 4.89 11.06 -4.57
N GLU A 81 5.20 11.75 -5.67
CA GLU A 81 4.37 12.82 -6.24
C GLU A 81 2.96 12.32 -6.57
N LYS A 82 2.86 11.14 -7.18
CA LYS A 82 1.58 10.53 -7.51
C LYS A 82 0.76 10.15 -6.29
N LEU A 83 1.39 9.71 -5.21
CA LEU A 83 0.69 9.49 -3.95
C LEU A 83 0.22 10.81 -3.33
N ILE A 84 1.04 11.87 -3.38
CA ILE A 84 0.65 13.21 -2.95
C ILE A 84 -0.56 13.72 -3.75
N ASP A 85 -0.53 13.63 -5.08
CA ASP A 85 -1.64 14.04 -5.96
C ASP A 85 -2.91 13.26 -5.64
N LYS A 86 -2.77 11.94 -5.44
CA LYS A 86 -3.92 11.08 -5.12
C LYS A 86 -4.57 11.42 -3.79
N VAL A 87 -3.76 11.66 -2.76
CA VAL A 87 -4.24 12.02 -1.43
C VAL A 87 -4.71 13.47 -1.37
N GLY A 88 -3.96 14.40 -1.96
CA GLY A 88 -4.21 15.83 -1.86
C GLY A 88 -4.16 16.31 -0.40
N LYS A 89 -5.07 17.22 -0.05
CA LYS A 89 -5.24 17.74 1.33
C LYS A 89 -6.29 16.95 2.14
N SER A 90 -6.67 15.76 1.68
CA SER A 90 -7.73 14.98 2.30
C SER A 90 -7.22 14.19 3.50
N LYS A 91 -8.10 14.00 4.50
CA LYS A 91 -7.87 12.98 5.52
C LYS A 91 -7.94 11.60 4.89
N ILE A 92 -7.05 10.72 5.32
CA ILE A 92 -7.06 9.29 4.99
C ILE A 92 -7.27 8.48 6.28
N LYS A 93 -7.69 7.24 6.10
CA LYS A 93 -7.92 6.26 7.14
C LYS A 93 -6.98 5.09 6.92
N CYS A 94 -6.21 4.70 7.93
CA CYS A 94 -5.30 3.57 7.88
C CYS A 94 -5.69 2.53 8.93
N LEU A 95 -5.93 1.30 8.49
CA LEU A 95 -6.16 0.14 9.32
C LEU A 95 -4.81 -0.50 9.62
N LEU A 96 -4.42 -0.50 10.89
CA LEU A 96 -3.14 -1.03 11.33
C LEU A 96 -3.21 -2.55 11.42
N SER A 97 -2.14 -3.24 11.01
CA SER A 97 -2.00 -4.70 11.15
C SER A 97 -0.96 -5.07 12.21
N SER A 98 0.23 -4.52 12.13
CA SER A 98 1.36 -4.83 13.00
C SER A 98 2.41 -3.71 12.96
N LYS A 99 3.56 -3.92 13.59
CA LYS A 99 4.76 -3.11 13.41
C LYS A 99 5.86 -3.91 12.73
N ASP A 100 6.67 -3.25 11.94
CA ASP A 100 7.86 -3.83 11.38
C ASP A 100 9.06 -3.72 12.34
N ARG A 101 10.21 -4.30 11.93
CA ARG A 101 11.46 -4.25 12.71
C ARG A 101 12.03 -2.84 12.92
N TYR A 102 11.51 -1.85 12.21
CA TYR A 102 11.90 -0.43 12.31
C TYR A 102 10.86 0.40 13.07
N GLU A 103 9.99 -0.25 13.84
CA GLU A 103 8.91 0.37 14.63
C GLU A 103 7.89 1.17 13.79
N ARG A 104 7.84 0.95 12.46
CA ARG A 104 6.80 1.52 11.62
C ARG A 104 5.54 0.68 11.71
N TYR A 105 4.40 1.33 11.78
CA TYR A 105 3.11 0.64 11.67
C TYR A 105 2.88 0.17 10.23
N LEU A 106 2.61 -1.11 10.06
CA LEU A 106 2.13 -1.65 8.78
C LEU A 106 0.64 -1.39 8.69
N ALA A 107 0.16 -0.84 7.56
CA ALA A 107 -1.25 -0.53 7.42
C ALA A 107 -1.73 -0.59 5.98
N THR A 108 -3.03 -0.88 5.85
CA THR A 108 -3.78 -0.63 4.62
C THR A 108 -4.51 0.70 4.75
N CYS A 109 -4.19 1.64 3.87
CA CYS A 109 -4.69 3.01 3.94
C CYS A 109 -5.73 3.30 2.85
N TYR A 110 -6.72 4.09 3.21
CA TYR A 110 -7.85 4.42 2.35
C TYR A 110 -8.08 5.93 2.27
N LYS A 111 -8.31 6.44 1.06
CA LYS A 111 -8.94 7.73 0.83
C LYS A 111 -10.38 7.48 0.42
N ASN A 112 -11.34 7.81 1.26
CA ASN A 112 -12.73 7.40 1.11
C ASN A 112 -12.82 5.86 0.97
N LYS A 113 -13.31 5.37 -0.18
CA LYS A 113 -13.42 3.94 -0.50
C LYS A 113 -12.23 3.39 -1.30
N ILE A 114 -11.23 4.23 -1.63
CA ILE A 114 -10.09 3.84 -2.48
C ILE A 114 -8.97 3.32 -1.60
N ASN A 115 -8.59 2.05 -1.78
CA ASN A 115 -7.40 1.46 -1.17
C ASN A 115 -6.15 2.04 -1.86
N LEU A 116 -5.38 2.84 -1.11
CA LEU A 116 -4.19 3.52 -1.64
C LEU A 116 -3.05 2.54 -1.95
N ASN A 117 -2.89 1.49 -1.15
CA ASN A 117 -1.87 0.46 -1.37
C ASN A 117 -2.08 -0.22 -2.72
N GLN A 118 -3.30 -0.69 -2.99
CA GLN A 118 -3.65 -1.29 -4.28
C GLN A 118 -3.57 -0.29 -5.42
N TRP A 119 -3.97 0.96 -5.19
CA TRP A 119 -3.92 2.00 -6.21
C TRP A 119 -2.48 2.26 -6.68
N MET A 120 -1.52 2.28 -5.77
CA MET A 120 -0.09 2.43 -6.10
C MET A 120 0.41 1.31 -7.01
N VAL A 121 0.04 0.05 -6.70
CA VAL A 121 0.44 -1.11 -7.52
C VAL A 121 -0.25 -1.10 -8.88
N ARG A 122 -1.58 -0.89 -8.92
CA ARG A 122 -2.36 -0.88 -10.17
C ARG A 122 -1.91 0.18 -11.17
N ASN A 123 -1.37 1.30 -10.68
CA ASN A 123 -0.87 2.37 -11.53
C ASN A 123 0.65 2.28 -11.80
N GLY A 124 1.31 1.21 -11.36
CA GLY A 124 2.73 0.95 -11.61
C GLY A 124 3.69 1.86 -10.82
N TYR A 125 3.23 2.47 -9.71
CA TYR A 125 4.06 3.29 -8.84
C TYR A 125 4.72 2.51 -7.69
N ALA A 126 4.27 1.28 -7.46
CA ALA A 126 4.84 0.32 -6.54
C ALA A 126 4.66 -1.10 -7.07
N ILE A 127 5.44 -2.04 -6.56
CA ILE A 127 5.26 -3.47 -6.81
C ILE A 127 4.57 -4.12 -5.61
N ALA A 128 3.82 -5.22 -5.85
CA ALA A 128 3.25 -6.01 -4.78
C ALA A 128 4.37 -6.82 -4.09
N TYR A 129 4.47 -6.69 -2.76
CA TYR A 129 5.46 -7.43 -1.98
C TYR A 129 4.95 -8.82 -1.64
N ARG A 130 5.47 -9.83 -2.32
CA ARG A 130 4.97 -11.22 -2.30
C ARG A 130 4.90 -11.89 -0.91
N ARG A 131 5.68 -11.45 0.08
CA ARG A 131 5.67 -12.05 1.43
C ARG A 131 4.50 -11.60 2.32
N SER A 132 3.82 -10.51 1.96
CA SER A 132 2.75 -9.91 2.80
C SER A 132 1.35 -10.06 2.23
N VAL A 133 1.19 -10.62 1.03
CA VAL A 133 -0.11 -10.72 0.37
C VAL A 133 -0.56 -12.17 0.32
N SER A 134 -1.60 -12.49 1.08
CA SER A 134 -2.38 -13.70 0.83
C SER A 134 -3.10 -13.55 -0.52
N TYR A 135 -2.66 -14.34 -1.52
CA TYR A 135 -3.03 -14.20 -2.94
C TYR A 135 -4.44 -14.65 -3.28
N THR A 136 -5.46 -14.13 -2.64
CA THR A 136 -6.81 -14.55 -3.04
C THR A 136 -7.48 -13.68 -4.12
N HIS A 137 -7.02 -12.45 -4.40
CA HIS A 137 -7.77 -11.57 -5.31
C HIS A 137 -6.96 -10.57 -6.16
N LEU A 138 -5.67 -10.78 -6.43
CA LEU A 138 -4.90 -9.93 -7.35
C LEU A 138 -4.46 -10.72 -8.58
N THR A 139 -5.41 -11.05 -9.45
CA THR A 139 -5.08 -11.36 -10.84
C THR A 139 -4.67 -10.06 -11.53
N LEU A 140 -3.38 -9.92 -11.81
CA LEU A 140 -2.90 -8.90 -12.74
C LEU A 140 -3.50 -9.23 -14.12
N PRO A 141 -4.04 -8.24 -14.86
CA PRO A 141 -4.36 -8.47 -16.25
C PRO A 141 -3.05 -8.76 -17.00
N THR A 142 -2.92 -9.96 -17.50
CA THR A 142 -1.87 -10.33 -18.47
C THR A 142 -2.26 -9.73 -19.82
N ASN A 143 -1.52 -8.73 -20.24
CA ASN A 143 -1.45 -8.33 -21.66
C ASN A 143 -0.24 -9.01 -22.30
#